data_67be350a00be4c95ef3e9d1abe1321ce
#
_entry.id   67be350a00be4c95ef3e9d1abe1321ce
#
_cell.length_a   1.000
_cell.length_b   1.000
_cell.length_c   1.000
_cell.angle_alpha   90.00
_cell.angle_beta   90.00
_cell.angle_gamma   90.00
#
_symmetry.space_group_name_H-M   'P 1'
#
loop_
_entity.id
_entity.type
_entity.pdbx_description
1 polymer ?
#
loop_
_entity_poly.entity_id
_entity_poly.type
_entity_poly.pdbx_seq_one_letter_code
_entity_poly.pdbx_strand_id
1 'polypeptide(L)'
;MLPHIDDYLLHLQAGNYSSRTLYNYERDLRVFENFLKESGFDFVNLSKRDITYYKAYLASRDRATATGDRGDVETLDARSVNRMLSAVRSYFRYLIDMDYPCPLAPEAVKLTKTTRAHPQVAELEALTALVEAPSYMESDERIAIRNRAIMEVLFATGMRISEVCTLRRKDIDGTGRIFITGKGRKQRFVYLTDRAKHHVDNYLAIRNDDAPALFVPYAGRNVNSPRRRISTNYVQDRIKRYREKLRINVPTSAHSIRHGFATYLAEQGANPAALQILLGHESLHTTTRYVHASDRYAEETQRKYHPRSRVSGD
;
A
#
# COMPACT_ATOMS: atom_id res chain seq x y z
N MET A 1 -2.42 -22.20 24.31
CA MET A 1 -1.33 -21.62 23.50
C MET A 1 -1.28 -22.36 22.18
N LEU A 2 -1.17 -21.64 21.06
CA LEU A 2 -1.02 -22.28 19.74
C LEU A 2 0.33 -23.03 19.68
N PRO A 3 0.37 -24.33 19.31
CA PRO A 3 1.61 -25.09 19.25
C PRO A 3 2.57 -24.55 18.19
N HIS A 4 3.87 -24.57 18.43
CA HIS A 4 4.93 -24.21 17.48
C HIS A 4 4.79 -22.82 16.85
N ILE A 5 4.14 -21.83 17.54
CA ILE A 5 3.96 -20.48 16.98
C ILE A 5 5.28 -19.75 16.80
N ASP A 6 6.22 -19.90 17.72
CA ASP A 6 7.54 -19.28 17.65
C ASP A 6 8.37 -19.85 16.49
N ASP A 7 8.32 -21.17 16.30
CA ASP A 7 8.97 -21.84 15.18
C ASP A 7 8.36 -21.40 13.83
N TYR A 8 7.04 -21.21 13.80
CA TYR A 8 6.38 -20.65 12.62
C TYR A 8 6.85 -19.22 12.30
N LEU A 9 7.01 -18.37 13.31
CA LEU A 9 7.52 -17.01 13.09
C LEU A 9 8.98 -17.04 12.62
N LEU A 10 9.81 -17.93 13.13
CA LEU A 10 11.17 -18.18 12.66
C LEU A 10 11.19 -18.68 11.21
N HIS A 11 10.30 -19.62 10.87
CA HIS A 11 10.13 -20.10 9.49
C HIS A 11 9.79 -18.97 8.51
N LEU A 12 8.86 -18.08 8.87
CA LEU A 12 8.54 -16.90 8.06
C LEU A 12 9.75 -15.97 7.92
N GLN A 13 10.52 -15.79 9.00
CA GLN A 13 11.73 -14.96 8.98
C GLN A 13 12.79 -15.54 8.03
N ALA A 14 13.03 -16.86 8.12
CA ALA A 14 13.93 -17.59 7.22
C ALA A 14 13.47 -17.52 5.75
N GLY A 15 12.14 -17.51 5.52
CA GLY A 15 11.52 -17.31 4.21
C GLY A 15 11.58 -15.84 3.69
N ASN A 16 12.37 -14.95 4.32
CA ASN A 16 12.52 -13.54 3.94
C ASN A 16 11.20 -12.74 3.93
N TYR A 17 10.23 -13.12 4.74
CA TYR A 17 9.05 -12.29 4.95
C TYR A 17 9.42 -10.98 5.66
N SER A 18 8.71 -9.89 5.33
CA SER A 18 8.99 -8.59 5.94
C SER A 18 8.67 -8.61 7.44
N SER A 19 9.44 -7.84 8.25
CA SER A 19 9.15 -7.67 9.69
C SER A 19 7.71 -7.21 9.96
N ARG A 20 7.11 -6.45 9.02
CA ARG A 20 5.71 -6.04 9.11
C ARG A 20 4.75 -7.23 8.90
N THR A 21 5.10 -8.17 8.03
CA THR A 21 4.31 -9.39 7.80
C THR A 21 4.36 -10.28 9.03
N LEU A 22 5.55 -10.49 9.61
CA LEU A 22 5.72 -11.26 10.84
C LEU A 22 4.87 -10.66 11.96
N TYR A 23 5.03 -9.36 12.22
CA TYR A 23 4.24 -8.65 13.23
C TYR A 23 2.73 -8.79 13.03
N ASN A 24 2.25 -8.67 11.79
CA ASN A 24 0.82 -8.82 11.51
C ASN A 24 0.34 -10.26 11.74
N TYR A 25 1.11 -11.27 11.32
CA TYR A 25 0.74 -12.67 11.46
C TYR A 25 0.75 -13.10 12.94
N GLU A 26 1.77 -12.70 13.69
CA GLU A 26 1.81 -12.91 15.13
C GLU A 26 0.58 -12.31 15.82
N ARG A 27 0.28 -11.04 15.53
CA ARG A 27 -0.88 -10.35 16.10
C ARG A 27 -2.21 -11.02 15.73
N ASP A 28 -2.36 -11.45 14.49
CA ASP A 28 -3.57 -12.10 14.02
C ASP A 28 -3.75 -13.49 14.66
N LEU A 29 -2.67 -14.23 14.83
CA LEU A 29 -2.70 -15.54 15.52
C LEU A 29 -2.96 -15.40 17.02
N ARG A 30 -2.50 -14.33 17.67
CA ARG A 30 -2.87 -14.04 19.06
C ARG A 30 -4.37 -13.81 19.23
N VAL A 31 -5.03 -13.16 18.29
CA VAL A 31 -6.50 -13.00 18.30
C VAL A 31 -7.17 -14.38 18.14
N PHE A 32 -6.64 -15.25 17.29
CA PHE A 32 -7.15 -16.62 17.16
C PHE A 32 -6.97 -17.43 18.45
N GLU A 33 -5.82 -17.30 19.09
CA GLU A 33 -5.56 -17.94 20.38
C GLU A 33 -6.51 -17.46 21.48
N ASN A 34 -6.77 -16.13 21.55
CA ASN A 34 -7.72 -15.56 22.50
C ASN A 34 -9.13 -16.11 22.26
N PHE A 35 -9.57 -16.20 21.01
CA PHE A 35 -10.86 -16.81 20.64
C PHE A 35 -10.95 -18.27 21.15
N LEU A 36 -9.92 -19.10 20.95
CA LEU A 36 -9.92 -20.48 21.40
C LEU A 36 -10.05 -20.56 22.91
N LYS A 37 -9.31 -19.73 23.65
CA LYS A 37 -9.38 -19.68 25.13
C LYS A 37 -10.76 -19.26 25.63
N GLU A 38 -11.34 -18.21 25.04
CA GLU A 38 -12.65 -17.69 25.44
C GLU A 38 -13.80 -18.64 25.12
N SER A 39 -13.68 -19.37 24.00
CA SER A 39 -14.71 -20.33 23.56
C SER A 39 -14.55 -21.70 24.18
N GLY A 40 -13.46 -21.95 24.92
CA GLY A 40 -13.14 -23.28 25.46
C GLY A 40 -12.82 -24.32 24.40
N PHE A 41 -12.45 -23.90 23.19
CA PHE A 41 -12.08 -24.82 22.11
C PHE A 41 -10.63 -25.29 22.25
N ASP A 42 -10.45 -26.61 22.16
CA ASP A 42 -9.13 -27.18 22.07
C ASP A 42 -8.61 -27.14 20.63
N PHE A 43 -7.36 -26.69 20.47
CA PHE A 43 -6.74 -26.55 19.14
C PHE A 43 -6.70 -27.90 18.38
N VAL A 44 -6.37 -29.00 19.05
CA VAL A 44 -6.20 -30.30 18.40
C VAL A 44 -7.51 -30.84 17.83
N ASN A 45 -8.63 -30.50 18.46
CA ASN A 45 -9.97 -31.01 18.13
C ASN A 45 -10.81 -30.02 17.30
N LEU A 46 -10.19 -28.98 16.72
CA LEU A 46 -10.89 -27.98 15.93
C LEU A 46 -11.60 -28.58 14.72
N SER A 47 -12.84 -28.15 14.53
CA SER A 47 -13.70 -28.51 13.40
C SER A 47 -13.91 -27.34 12.44
N LYS A 48 -14.44 -27.63 11.25
CA LYS A 48 -14.87 -26.59 10.29
C LYS A 48 -15.94 -25.66 10.88
N ARG A 49 -16.75 -26.16 11.82
CA ARG A 49 -17.76 -25.40 12.53
C ARG A 49 -17.14 -24.33 13.42
N ASP A 50 -16.05 -24.66 14.12
CA ASP A 50 -15.38 -23.74 15.03
C ASP A 50 -14.69 -22.60 14.24
N ILE A 51 -14.17 -22.90 13.06
CA ILE A 51 -13.70 -21.86 12.12
C ILE A 51 -14.85 -20.93 11.67
N THR A 52 -16.06 -21.43 11.54
CA THR A 52 -17.23 -20.60 11.24
C THR A 52 -17.57 -19.68 12.42
N TYR A 53 -17.50 -20.19 13.65
CA TYR A 53 -17.64 -19.37 14.87
C TYR A 53 -16.53 -18.33 14.98
N TYR A 54 -15.28 -18.68 14.67
CA TYR A 54 -14.18 -17.72 14.62
C TYR A 54 -14.44 -16.58 13.64
N LYS A 55 -14.99 -16.88 12.45
CA LYS A 55 -15.39 -15.82 11.49
C LYS A 55 -16.45 -14.88 12.04
N ALA A 56 -17.48 -15.44 12.71
CA ALA A 56 -18.51 -14.64 13.35
C ALA A 56 -17.93 -13.76 14.46
N TYR A 57 -17.06 -14.35 15.29
CA TYR A 57 -16.32 -13.63 16.33
C TYR A 57 -15.49 -12.48 15.78
N LEU A 58 -14.77 -12.66 14.67
CA LEU A 58 -14.00 -11.59 14.02
C LEU A 58 -14.86 -10.43 13.53
N ALA A 59 -16.10 -10.71 13.11
CA ALA A 59 -17.05 -9.73 12.64
C ALA A 59 -17.87 -9.07 13.78
N SER A 60 -17.79 -9.59 15.01
CA SER A 60 -18.52 -9.08 16.16
C SER A 60 -17.77 -7.93 16.85
N ARG A 61 -18.51 -7.22 17.73
CA ARG A 61 -17.93 -6.23 18.65
C ARG A 61 -17.30 -6.86 19.88
N ASP A 62 -17.65 -8.12 20.18
CA ASP A 62 -17.15 -8.86 21.35
C ASP A 62 -15.73 -9.41 21.17
N ARG A 63 -15.14 -9.16 20.00
CA ARG A 63 -13.80 -9.61 19.65
C ARG A 63 -12.75 -8.96 20.56
N ALA A 64 -11.95 -9.78 21.24
CA ALA A 64 -10.76 -9.30 21.93
C ALA A 64 -9.68 -8.88 20.93
N THR A 65 -8.90 -7.85 21.30
CA THR A 65 -7.69 -7.46 20.58
C THR A 65 -6.57 -8.50 20.80
N ALA A 66 -5.45 -8.34 20.11
CA ALA A 66 -4.28 -9.22 20.33
C ALA A 66 -3.71 -9.10 21.77
N THR A 67 -3.97 -8.00 22.48
CA THR A 67 -3.61 -7.78 23.89
C THR A 67 -4.67 -8.30 24.86
N GLY A 68 -5.79 -8.81 24.37
CA GLY A 68 -6.91 -9.31 25.19
C GLY A 68 -7.92 -8.23 25.61
N ASP A 69 -7.70 -6.96 25.24
CA ASP A 69 -8.64 -5.89 25.57
C ASP A 69 -9.93 -6.00 24.77
N ARG A 70 -11.07 -5.76 25.44
CA ARG A 70 -12.42 -5.75 24.86
C ARG A 70 -13.02 -4.34 24.79
N GLY A 71 -12.19 -3.29 24.77
CA GLY A 71 -12.67 -1.91 24.71
C GLY A 71 -13.58 -1.66 23.49
N ASP A 72 -13.84 -0.41 23.18
CA ASP A 72 -14.71 0.01 22.05
C ASP A 72 -14.14 -0.51 20.71
N VAL A 73 -14.36 -1.82 20.44
CA VAL A 73 -13.81 -2.52 19.28
C VAL A 73 -14.78 -2.38 18.12
N GLU A 74 -14.39 -1.63 17.10
CA GLU A 74 -15.13 -1.57 15.85
C GLU A 74 -15.22 -2.94 15.16
N THR A 75 -16.30 -3.20 14.47
CA THR A 75 -16.45 -4.39 13.63
C THR A 75 -15.41 -4.38 12.50
N LEU A 76 -14.79 -5.53 12.26
CA LEU A 76 -13.85 -5.65 11.16
C LEU A 76 -14.56 -5.73 9.81
N ASP A 77 -14.02 -5.05 8.83
CA ASP A 77 -14.43 -5.24 7.43
C ASP A 77 -14.01 -6.62 6.91
N ALA A 78 -14.65 -7.08 5.84
CA ALA A 78 -14.39 -8.40 5.26
C ALA A 78 -12.93 -8.61 4.79
N ARG A 79 -12.20 -7.53 4.47
CA ARG A 79 -10.78 -7.61 4.07
C ARG A 79 -9.90 -7.87 5.28
N SER A 80 -10.18 -7.20 6.40
CA SER A 80 -9.50 -7.40 7.67
C SER A 80 -9.75 -8.81 8.21
N VAL A 81 -11.00 -9.29 8.17
CA VAL A 81 -11.34 -10.67 8.49
C VAL A 81 -10.56 -11.65 7.62
N ASN A 82 -10.51 -11.44 6.30
CA ASN A 82 -9.79 -12.32 5.38
C ASN A 82 -8.28 -12.31 5.60
N ARG A 83 -7.69 -11.19 6.03
CA ARG A 83 -6.29 -11.14 6.40
C ARG A 83 -5.99 -12.05 7.60
N MET A 84 -6.83 -11.99 8.63
CA MET A 84 -6.69 -12.82 9.84
C MET A 84 -6.90 -14.30 9.53
N LEU A 85 -7.91 -14.65 8.74
CA LEU A 85 -8.11 -16.02 8.26
C LEU A 85 -6.93 -16.52 7.41
N SER A 86 -6.30 -15.65 6.63
CA SER A 86 -5.11 -16.00 5.85
C SER A 86 -3.91 -16.29 6.73
N ALA A 87 -3.77 -15.61 7.87
CA ALA A 87 -2.73 -15.93 8.85
C ALA A 87 -2.94 -17.33 9.45
N VAL A 88 -4.18 -17.70 9.82
CA VAL A 88 -4.52 -19.04 10.30
C VAL A 88 -4.26 -20.12 9.22
N ARG A 89 -4.64 -19.85 7.95
CA ARG A 89 -4.34 -20.75 6.83
C ARG A 89 -2.84 -20.98 6.63
N SER A 90 -2.06 -19.90 6.71
CA SER A 90 -0.61 -19.98 6.56
C SER A 90 0.03 -20.76 7.69
N TYR A 91 -0.46 -20.57 8.91
CA TYR A 91 -0.01 -21.32 10.08
C TYR A 91 -0.37 -22.82 9.98
N PHE A 92 -1.59 -23.18 9.57
CA PHE A 92 -1.97 -24.57 9.35
C PHE A 92 -1.13 -25.24 8.26
N ARG A 93 -0.82 -24.51 7.18
CA ARG A 93 0.07 -25.02 6.14
C ARG A 93 1.46 -25.32 6.68
N TYR A 94 2.01 -24.39 7.46
CA TYR A 94 3.30 -24.60 8.11
C TYR A 94 3.31 -25.86 9.00
N LEU A 95 2.27 -26.08 9.81
CA LEU A 95 2.20 -27.28 10.65
C LEU A 95 2.25 -28.56 9.79
N ILE A 96 1.52 -28.59 8.69
CA ILE A 96 1.52 -29.74 7.77
C ILE A 96 2.88 -29.89 7.08
N ASP A 97 3.47 -28.79 6.58
CA ASP A 97 4.76 -28.80 5.89
C ASP A 97 5.91 -29.26 6.80
N MET A 98 5.74 -29.15 8.13
CA MET A 98 6.70 -29.58 9.15
C MET A 98 6.29 -30.91 9.84
N ASP A 99 5.32 -31.62 9.29
CA ASP A 99 4.80 -32.88 9.86
C ASP A 99 4.29 -32.77 11.30
N TYR A 100 3.86 -31.56 11.72
CA TYR A 100 3.22 -31.37 13.01
C TYR A 100 1.72 -31.70 12.96
N PRO A 101 1.11 -32.13 14.07
CA PRO A 101 -0.32 -32.36 14.15
C PRO A 101 -1.10 -31.06 13.80
N CYS A 102 -1.95 -31.14 12.79
CA CYS A 102 -2.80 -30.03 12.36
C CYS A 102 -4.27 -30.48 12.36
N PRO A 103 -5.18 -29.74 13.02
CA PRO A 103 -6.57 -30.17 13.18
C PRO A 103 -7.35 -30.15 11.86
N LEU A 104 -7.00 -29.27 10.93
CA LEU A 104 -7.73 -29.05 9.68
C LEU A 104 -6.77 -28.73 8.53
N ALA A 105 -7.13 -29.20 7.34
CA ALA A 105 -6.45 -28.72 6.13
C ALA A 105 -6.61 -27.20 5.96
N PRO A 106 -5.58 -26.46 5.50
CA PRO A 106 -5.63 -25.00 5.30
C PRO A 106 -6.82 -24.54 4.46
N GLU A 107 -7.25 -25.34 3.50
CA GLU A 107 -8.38 -25.10 2.60
C GLU A 107 -9.74 -25.11 3.31
N ALA A 108 -9.82 -25.72 4.50
CA ALA A 108 -11.02 -25.69 5.34
C ALA A 108 -11.29 -24.29 5.90
N VAL A 109 -10.25 -23.45 6.06
CA VAL A 109 -10.37 -22.05 6.47
C VAL A 109 -10.81 -21.21 5.27
N LYS A 110 -12.10 -21.26 4.92
CA LYS A 110 -12.64 -20.50 3.78
C LYS A 110 -12.70 -19.01 4.08
N LEU A 111 -12.19 -18.20 3.15
CA LEU A 111 -12.28 -16.73 3.22
C LEU A 111 -13.74 -16.25 3.04
N THR A 112 -14.03 -15.07 3.59
CA THR A 112 -15.31 -14.38 3.40
C THR A 112 -15.38 -13.80 2.01
N LYS A 113 -16.55 -13.90 1.35
CA LYS A 113 -16.79 -13.22 0.07
C LYS A 113 -16.65 -11.71 0.26
N THR A 114 -15.83 -11.08 -0.56
CA THR A 114 -15.69 -9.62 -0.59
C THR A 114 -16.28 -9.09 -1.88
N THR A 115 -17.10 -8.06 -1.79
CA THR A 115 -17.49 -7.29 -2.96
C THR A 115 -16.26 -6.57 -3.51
N ARG A 116 -15.95 -6.79 -4.79
CA ARG A 116 -14.94 -6.00 -5.49
C ARG A 116 -15.54 -4.64 -5.82
N ALA A 117 -15.40 -3.69 -4.91
CA ALA A 117 -15.66 -2.30 -5.27
C ALA A 117 -14.59 -1.86 -6.28
N HIS A 118 -15.01 -1.29 -7.41
CA HIS A 118 -14.08 -0.60 -8.29
C HIS A 118 -13.47 0.57 -7.49
N PRO A 119 -12.14 0.72 -7.46
CA PRO A 119 -11.53 1.87 -6.82
C PRO A 119 -12.06 3.13 -7.50
N GLN A 120 -12.76 3.97 -6.75
CA GLN A 120 -13.07 5.31 -7.24
C GLN A 120 -11.76 6.11 -7.24
N VAL A 121 -11.41 6.65 -8.38
CA VAL A 121 -10.27 7.57 -8.55
C VAL A 121 -10.84 8.98 -8.61
N ALA A 122 -10.26 9.89 -7.87
CA ALA A 122 -10.63 11.29 -7.98
C ALA A 122 -10.24 11.83 -9.36
N GLU A 123 -11.06 12.71 -9.92
CA GLU A 123 -10.79 13.39 -11.18
C GLU A 123 -9.46 14.14 -11.14
N LEU A 124 -8.87 14.39 -12.31
CA LEU A 124 -7.54 14.99 -12.43
C LEU A 124 -7.49 16.37 -11.76
N GLU A 125 -8.54 17.16 -11.90
CA GLU A 125 -8.68 18.48 -11.29
C GLU A 125 -8.64 18.39 -9.75
N ALA A 126 -9.34 17.42 -9.17
CA ALA A 126 -9.33 17.18 -7.73
C ALA A 126 -7.97 16.69 -7.23
N LEU A 127 -7.28 15.85 -8.01
CA LEU A 127 -5.92 15.40 -7.70
C LEU A 127 -4.91 16.56 -7.81
N THR A 128 -5.05 17.42 -8.82
CA THR A 128 -4.22 18.61 -8.99
C THR A 128 -4.41 19.56 -7.82
N ALA A 129 -5.65 19.87 -7.44
CA ALA A 129 -5.96 20.69 -6.28
C ALA A 129 -5.38 20.10 -4.97
N LEU A 130 -5.43 18.77 -4.83
CA LEU A 130 -4.86 18.08 -3.67
C LEU A 130 -3.33 18.20 -3.62
N VAL A 131 -2.65 18.09 -4.76
CA VAL A 131 -1.20 18.25 -4.89
C VAL A 131 -0.80 19.70 -4.58
N GLU A 132 -1.61 20.67 -4.91
CA GLU A 132 -1.36 22.09 -4.68
C GLU A 132 -1.72 22.60 -3.28
N ALA A 133 -2.59 21.87 -2.58
CA ALA A 133 -3.11 22.24 -1.28
C ALA A 133 -2.06 22.67 -0.23
N PRO A 134 -0.89 22.02 -0.12
CA PRO A 134 0.11 22.44 0.88
C PRO A 134 0.51 23.91 0.77
N SER A 135 0.58 24.46 -0.44
CA SER A 135 1.06 25.84 -0.69
C SER A 135 0.19 26.91 -0.04
N TYR A 136 -1.09 26.65 0.21
CA TYR A 136 -2.03 27.61 0.77
C TYR A 136 -2.77 27.14 2.02
N MET A 137 -2.57 25.87 2.43
CA MET A 137 -3.23 25.30 3.61
C MET A 137 -2.33 25.16 4.83
N GLU A 138 -1.02 25.20 4.64
CA GLU A 138 -0.06 25.14 5.73
C GLU A 138 0.32 26.57 6.17
N SER A 139 0.38 26.79 7.48
CA SER A 139 0.77 28.09 8.07
C SER A 139 2.29 28.28 8.17
N ASP A 140 3.05 27.20 8.28
CA ASP A 140 4.53 27.24 8.29
C ASP A 140 5.02 27.02 6.86
N GLU A 141 5.70 28.03 6.30
CA GLU A 141 6.20 28.05 4.94
C GLU A 141 7.13 26.86 4.63
N ARG A 142 8.00 26.48 5.58
CA ARG A 142 8.90 25.32 5.42
C ARG A 142 8.13 24.02 5.29
N ILE A 143 7.02 23.89 6.05
CA ILE A 143 6.12 22.74 5.98
C ILE A 143 5.36 22.77 4.65
N ALA A 144 4.90 23.93 4.21
CA ALA A 144 4.21 24.10 2.95
C ALA A 144 5.08 23.66 1.76
N ILE A 145 6.31 24.18 1.67
CA ILE A 145 7.27 23.86 0.60
C ILE A 145 7.62 22.36 0.63
N ARG A 146 7.90 21.79 1.80
CA ARG A 146 8.20 20.36 1.93
C ARG A 146 7.02 19.49 1.50
N ASN A 147 5.83 19.78 2.04
CA ASN A 147 4.64 18.95 1.77
C ASN A 147 4.24 19.08 0.30
N ARG A 148 4.40 20.25 -0.31
CA ARG A 148 4.21 20.45 -1.74
C ARG A 148 5.16 19.56 -2.55
N ALA A 149 6.45 19.55 -2.23
CA ALA A 149 7.42 18.68 -2.90
C ALA A 149 7.08 17.18 -2.72
N ILE A 150 6.63 16.75 -1.52
CA ILE A 150 6.17 15.36 -1.30
C ILE A 150 4.99 15.01 -2.21
N MET A 151 4.00 15.89 -2.32
CA MET A 151 2.81 15.65 -3.14
C MET A 151 3.15 15.60 -4.63
N GLU A 152 4.01 16.50 -5.11
CA GLU A 152 4.51 16.51 -6.49
C GLU A 152 5.27 15.23 -6.82
N VAL A 153 6.17 14.77 -5.93
CA VAL A 153 6.90 13.50 -6.14
C VAL A 153 5.94 12.31 -6.17
N LEU A 154 4.96 12.24 -5.27
CA LEU A 154 3.97 11.16 -5.27
C LEU A 154 3.19 11.11 -6.58
N PHE A 155 2.74 12.25 -7.08
CA PHE A 155 1.92 12.32 -8.29
C PHE A 155 2.75 12.14 -9.56
N ALA A 156 3.93 12.74 -9.66
CA ALA A 156 4.80 12.63 -10.83
C ALA A 156 5.34 11.21 -11.06
N THR A 157 5.60 10.46 -9.99
CA THR A 157 6.30 9.18 -10.09
C THR A 157 5.40 7.96 -9.86
N GLY A 158 4.24 8.14 -9.29
CA GLY A 158 3.39 7.03 -8.84
C GLY A 158 4.04 6.11 -7.81
N MET A 159 5.08 6.56 -7.10
CA MET A 159 5.76 5.75 -6.07
C MET A 159 4.83 5.39 -4.92
N ARG A 160 5.17 4.30 -4.21
CA ARG A 160 4.51 3.99 -2.94
C ARG A 160 4.92 5.02 -1.89
N ILE A 161 4.01 5.38 -1.00
CA ILE A 161 4.30 6.35 0.08
C ILE A 161 5.54 5.96 0.92
N SER A 162 5.73 4.66 1.18
CA SER A 162 6.91 4.17 1.90
C SER A 162 8.21 4.40 1.12
N GLU A 163 8.18 4.28 -0.21
CA GLU A 163 9.32 4.54 -1.07
C GLU A 163 9.67 6.03 -1.01
N VAL A 164 8.69 6.93 -1.15
CA VAL A 164 8.91 8.39 -1.05
C VAL A 164 9.47 8.77 0.33
N CYS A 165 8.93 8.23 1.43
CA CYS A 165 9.41 8.53 2.77
C CYS A 165 10.82 8.00 3.07
N THR A 166 11.34 7.06 2.26
CA THR A 166 12.68 6.48 2.44
C THR A 166 13.71 7.03 1.46
N LEU A 167 13.32 7.88 0.52
CA LEU A 167 14.23 8.52 -0.43
C LEU A 167 15.34 9.30 0.30
N ARG A 168 16.53 9.26 -0.26
CA ARG A 168 17.68 10.05 0.17
C ARG A 168 17.98 11.11 -0.89
N ARG A 169 18.65 12.19 -0.49
CA ARG A 169 19.07 13.27 -1.41
C ARG A 169 19.85 12.71 -2.63
N LYS A 170 20.72 11.74 -2.41
CA LYS A 170 21.55 11.11 -3.44
C LYS A 170 20.83 10.13 -4.37
N ASP A 171 19.58 9.78 -4.07
CA ASP A 171 18.82 8.82 -4.87
C ASP A 171 18.23 9.49 -6.13
N ILE A 172 18.24 10.83 -6.21
CA ILE A 172 17.84 11.62 -7.36
C ILE A 172 19.07 12.07 -8.11
N ASP A 173 19.19 11.72 -9.37
CA ASP A 173 20.28 12.23 -10.23
C ASP A 173 19.94 13.62 -10.82
N GLY A 174 20.94 14.23 -11.48
CA GLY A 174 20.80 15.56 -12.06
C GLY A 174 19.69 15.69 -13.12
N THR A 175 19.25 14.56 -13.70
CA THR A 175 18.16 14.50 -14.69
C THR A 175 16.78 14.30 -14.07
N GLY A 176 16.69 14.16 -12.75
CA GLY A 176 15.43 13.85 -12.05
C GLY A 176 15.04 12.38 -12.07
N ARG A 177 15.95 11.50 -12.48
CA ARG A 177 15.74 10.06 -12.43
C ARG A 177 16.02 9.55 -11.02
N ILE A 178 15.15 8.67 -10.53
CA ILE A 178 15.23 8.09 -9.19
C ILE A 178 15.34 6.57 -9.31
N PHE A 179 16.39 6.01 -8.70
CA PHE A 179 16.55 4.57 -8.58
C PHE A 179 15.98 4.08 -7.27
N ILE A 180 14.97 3.22 -7.34
CA ILE A 180 14.28 2.70 -6.15
C ILE A 180 14.33 1.17 -6.09
N THR A 181 14.49 0.67 -4.86
CA THR A 181 14.34 -0.75 -4.55
C THR A 181 12.99 -0.94 -3.87
N GLY A 182 12.05 -1.57 -4.58
CA GLY A 182 10.70 -1.83 -4.12
C GLY A 182 10.55 -3.10 -3.29
N LYS A 183 9.30 -3.53 -3.08
CA LYS A 183 8.97 -4.78 -2.40
C LYS A 183 9.63 -5.96 -3.12
N GLY A 184 10.18 -6.92 -2.36
CA GLY A 184 10.88 -8.08 -2.92
C GLY A 184 12.25 -7.75 -3.52
N ARG A 185 12.88 -6.61 -3.11
CA ARG A 185 14.18 -6.12 -3.63
C ARG A 185 14.20 -5.85 -5.14
N LYS A 186 13.03 -5.76 -5.79
CA LYS A 186 12.97 -5.39 -7.21
C LYS A 186 13.35 -3.94 -7.40
N GLN A 187 14.24 -3.72 -8.35
CA GLN A 187 14.77 -2.40 -8.67
C GLN A 187 14.07 -1.83 -9.90
N ARG A 188 13.78 -0.53 -9.86
CA ARG A 188 13.25 0.19 -11.01
C ARG A 188 13.64 1.66 -10.99
N PHE A 189 13.56 2.28 -12.15
CA PHE A 189 13.65 3.73 -12.28
C PHE A 189 12.26 4.35 -12.32
N VAL A 190 12.15 5.53 -11.71
CA VAL A 190 11.03 6.44 -11.89
C VAL A 190 11.59 7.83 -12.19
N TYR A 191 10.76 8.72 -12.70
CA TYR A 191 11.21 10.00 -13.25
C TYR A 191 10.37 11.13 -12.65
N LEU A 192 11.05 12.19 -12.20
CA LEU A 192 10.39 13.44 -11.84
C LEU A 192 9.99 14.18 -13.12
N THR A 193 8.85 14.83 -13.09
CA THR A 193 8.55 15.89 -14.07
C THR A 193 9.37 17.14 -13.72
N ASP A 194 9.57 18.05 -14.66
CA ASP A 194 10.28 19.32 -14.41
C ASP A 194 9.64 20.10 -13.25
N ARG A 195 8.32 20.07 -13.17
CA ARG A 195 7.55 20.67 -12.07
C ARG A 195 7.88 20.01 -10.72
N ALA A 196 7.88 18.69 -10.63
CA ALA A 196 8.20 17.98 -9.41
C ALA A 196 9.66 18.23 -9.00
N LYS A 197 10.59 18.24 -9.96
CA LYS A 197 12.00 18.57 -9.75
C LYS A 197 12.14 19.99 -9.18
N HIS A 198 11.49 20.99 -9.77
CA HIS A 198 11.50 22.35 -9.28
C HIS A 198 11.05 22.45 -7.80
N HIS A 199 9.96 21.79 -7.42
CA HIS A 199 9.50 21.79 -6.03
C HIS A 199 10.45 21.07 -5.08
N VAL A 200 11.12 20.00 -5.53
CA VAL A 200 12.16 19.31 -4.75
C VAL A 200 13.37 20.22 -4.56
N ASP A 201 13.82 20.89 -5.61
CA ASP A 201 14.97 21.82 -5.57
C ASP A 201 14.68 23.00 -4.64
N ASN A 202 13.49 23.60 -4.72
CA ASN A 202 13.03 24.66 -3.79
C ASN A 202 13.03 24.19 -2.33
N TYR A 203 12.57 22.96 -2.09
CA TYR A 203 12.61 22.38 -0.75
C TYR A 203 14.04 22.16 -0.27
N LEU A 204 14.92 21.64 -1.11
CA LEU A 204 16.31 21.42 -0.75
C LEU A 204 17.06 22.75 -0.46
N ALA A 205 16.72 23.83 -1.18
CA ALA A 205 17.32 25.14 -1.00
C ALA A 205 17.05 25.76 0.40
N ILE A 206 15.91 25.44 1.02
CA ILE A 206 15.57 25.95 2.37
C ILE A 206 16.05 25.04 3.52
N ARG A 207 16.69 23.89 3.20
CA ARG A 207 17.17 22.95 4.20
C ARG A 207 18.54 23.36 4.75
N ASN A 208 18.61 23.44 6.10
CA ASN A 208 19.82 23.76 6.84
C ASN A 208 20.29 22.57 7.70
N ASP A 209 20.29 21.34 7.12
CA ASP A 209 20.69 20.12 7.80
C ASP A 209 21.37 19.13 6.84
N ASP A 210 22.19 18.22 7.39
CA ASP A 210 22.95 17.21 6.63
C ASP A 210 22.29 15.83 6.62
N ALA A 211 21.01 15.72 7.10
CA ALA A 211 20.33 14.45 7.11
C ALA A 211 20.24 13.86 5.69
N PRO A 212 20.60 12.58 5.51
CA PRO A 212 20.64 11.97 4.18
C PRO A 212 19.26 11.77 3.57
N ALA A 213 18.19 11.74 4.40
CA ALA A 213 16.83 11.60 3.89
C ALA A 213 16.42 12.80 3.05
N LEU A 214 15.71 12.56 1.93
CA LEU A 214 15.18 13.63 1.08
C LEU A 214 14.18 14.49 1.86
N PHE A 215 13.24 13.87 2.57
CA PHE A 215 12.23 14.59 3.35
C PHE A 215 12.39 14.38 4.85
N VAL A 216 12.50 15.48 5.60
CA VAL A 216 12.70 15.46 7.06
C VAL A 216 11.54 16.09 7.82
N PRO A 217 11.26 15.64 9.05
CA PRO A 217 10.29 16.30 9.92
C PRO A 217 10.88 17.61 10.49
N TYR A 218 10.00 18.59 10.72
CA TYR A 218 10.33 19.84 11.44
C TYR A 218 9.77 19.86 12.87
N ALA A 219 8.91 18.88 13.21
CA ALA A 219 8.34 18.73 14.55
C ALA A 219 8.12 17.24 14.88
N GLY A 220 7.95 16.95 16.17
CA GLY A 220 7.65 15.60 16.67
C GLY A 220 8.88 14.74 16.96
N ARG A 221 8.65 13.49 17.37
CA ARG A 221 9.70 12.59 17.91
C ARG A 221 10.86 12.32 16.93
N ASN A 222 10.62 12.39 15.64
CA ASN A 222 11.61 12.02 14.63
C ASN A 222 12.58 13.15 14.26
N VAL A 223 12.42 14.36 14.81
CA VAL A 223 13.29 15.51 14.51
C VAL A 223 14.71 15.23 14.94
N ASN A 224 14.88 14.65 16.13
CA ASN A 224 16.20 14.36 16.74
C ASN A 224 16.60 12.88 16.57
N SER A 225 15.89 12.13 15.69
CA SER A 225 16.22 10.72 15.44
C SER A 225 17.49 10.60 14.58
N PRO A 226 18.38 9.62 14.84
CA PRO A 226 19.50 9.31 13.97
C PRO A 226 19.05 8.97 12.52
N ARG A 227 17.80 8.50 12.37
CA ARG A 227 17.16 8.24 11.08
C ARG A 227 16.13 9.32 10.76
N ARG A 228 16.48 10.59 10.97
CA ARG A 228 15.61 11.75 10.73
C ARG A 228 14.98 11.69 9.33
N ARG A 229 13.74 11.25 9.25
CA ARG A 229 12.96 11.15 8.01
C ARG A 229 11.48 11.31 8.29
N ILE A 230 10.74 11.78 7.28
CA ILE A 230 9.28 11.89 7.36
C ILE A 230 8.65 10.49 7.50
N SER A 231 7.56 10.38 8.26
CA SER A 231 6.84 9.12 8.42
C SER A 231 5.69 8.99 7.42
N THR A 232 5.36 7.76 7.05
CA THR A 232 4.19 7.48 6.19
C THR A 232 2.89 7.94 6.83
N ASN A 233 2.75 7.80 8.15
CA ASN A 233 1.56 8.24 8.88
C ASN A 233 1.38 9.75 8.79
N TYR A 234 2.46 10.53 8.90
CA TYR A 234 2.39 11.98 8.72
C TYR A 234 1.89 12.35 7.33
N VAL A 235 2.44 11.75 6.29
CA VAL A 235 2.04 12.06 4.91
C VAL A 235 0.58 11.66 4.66
N GLN A 236 0.15 10.50 5.18
CA GLN A 236 -1.24 10.05 5.08
C GLN A 236 -2.21 11.00 5.81
N ASP A 237 -1.84 11.45 7.01
CA ASP A 237 -2.64 12.42 7.78
C ASP A 237 -2.77 13.75 7.01
N ARG A 238 -1.68 14.25 6.42
CA ARG A 238 -1.72 15.48 5.61
C ARG A 238 -2.61 15.33 4.38
N ILE A 239 -2.48 14.23 3.63
CA ILE A 239 -3.35 13.94 2.48
C ILE A 239 -4.82 13.92 2.91
N LYS A 240 -5.14 13.23 4.01
CA LYS A 240 -6.49 13.18 4.57
C LYS A 240 -6.99 14.58 4.89
N ARG A 241 -6.20 15.39 5.61
CA ARG A 241 -6.55 16.76 6.00
C ARG A 241 -6.78 17.68 4.79
N TYR A 242 -5.94 17.61 3.77
CA TYR A 242 -6.11 18.40 2.55
C TYR A 242 -7.37 17.99 1.80
N ARG A 243 -7.58 16.68 1.64
CA ARG A 243 -8.79 16.13 1.02
C ARG A 243 -10.07 16.64 1.70
N GLU A 244 -10.12 16.57 3.04
CA GLU A 244 -11.28 17.01 3.81
C GLU A 244 -11.53 18.52 3.65
N LYS A 245 -10.49 19.33 3.71
CA LYS A 245 -10.59 20.79 3.49
C LYS A 245 -11.03 21.13 2.06
N LEU A 246 -10.59 20.39 1.07
CA LEU A 246 -11.00 20.53 -0.32
C LEU A 246 -12.38 19.95 -0.62
N ARG A 247 -13.02 19.30 0.36
CA ARG A 247 -14.31 18.62 0.22
C ARG A 247 -14.31 17.57 -0.92
N ILE A 248 -13.17 16.90 -1.13
CA ILE A 248 -13.07 15.81 -2.10
C ILE A 248 -13.77 14.58 -1.50
N ASN A 249 -14.95 14.24 -2.01
CA ASN A 249 -15.81 13.17 -1.47
C ASN A 249 -15.25 11.76 -1.76
N VAL A 250 -14.44 11.62 -2.81
CA VAL A 250 -13.80 10.33 -3.11
C VAL A 250 -12.71 10.04 -2.08
N PRO A 251 -12.69 8.83 -1.47
CA PRO A 251 -11.65 8.44 -0.53
C PRO A 251 -10.27 8.47 -1.20
N THR A 252 -9.53 9.55 -1.00
CA THR A 252 -8.23 9.77 -1.63
C THR A 252 -7.11 9.62 -0.60
N SER A 253 -6.16 8.77 -0.91
CA SER A 253 -4.96 8.45 -0.13
C SER A 253 -3.72 8.52 -1.04
N ALA A 254 -2.53 8.35 -0.49
CA ALA A 254 -1.32 8.22 -1.33
C ALA A 254 -1.43 7.07 -2.35
N HIS A 255 -2.15 6.00 -2.00
CA HIS A 255 -2.42 4.92 -2.94
C HIS A 255 -3.38 5.34 -4.05
N SER A 256 -4.39 6.15 -3.72
CA SER A 256 -5.32 6.71 -4.72
C SER A 256 -4.62 7.69 -5.66
N ILE A 257 -3.67 8.51 -5.17
CA ILE A 257 -2.82 9.38 -6.01
C ILE A 257 -2.03 8.54 -7.02
N ARG A 258 -1.42 7.44 -6.57
CA ARG A 258 -0.74 6.49 -7.45
C ARG A 258 -1.69 5.82 -8.44
N HIS A 259 -2.91 5.50 -8.03
CA HIS A 259 -3.96 5.01 -8.94
C HIS A 259 -4.31 6.06 -9.99
N GLY A 260 -4.51 7.31 -9.59
CA GLY A 260 -4.76 8.43 -10.51
C GLY A 260 -3.64 8.59 -11.55
N PHE A 261 -2.37 8.57 -11.10
CA PHE A 261 -1.22 8.57 -12.00
C PHE A 261 -1.30 7.43 -13.04
N ALA A 262 -1.56 6.20 -12.58
CA ALA A 262 -1.62 5.05 -13.47
C ALA A 262 -2.80 5.10 -14.45
N THR A 263 -3.98 5.50 -13.96
CA THR A 263 -5.20 5.63 -14.77
C THR A 263 -5.02 6.70 -15.82
N TYR A 264 -4.53 7.89 -15.41
CA TYR A 264 -4.29 8.99 -16.35
C TYR A 264 -3.32 8.60 -17.47
N LEU A 265 -2.19 7.99 -17.14
CA LEU A 265 -1.24 7.53 -18.17
C LEU A 265 -1.84 6.47 -19.07
N ALA A 266 -2.66 5.55 -18.53
CA ALA A 266 -3.34 4.53 -19.32
C ALA A 266 -4.35 5.15 -20.30
N GLU A 267 -5.13 6.14 -19.85
CA GLU A 267 -6.09 6.89 -20.68
C GLU A 267 -5.39 7.71 -21.77
N GLN A 268 -4.17 8.19 -21.52
CA GLN A 268 -3.33 8.83 -22.52
C GLN A 268 -2.64 7.82 -23.48
N GLY A 269 -2.97 6.54 -23.39
CA GLY A 269 -2.46 5.51 -24.30
C GLY A 269 -1.06 5.00 -23.93
N ALA A 270 -0.60 5.16 -22.69
CA ALA A 270 0.68 4.60 -22.27
C ALA A 270 0.67 3.08 -22.35
N ASN A 271 1.77 2.51 -22.87
CA ASN A 271 1.93 1.07 -22.97
C ASN A 271 1.82 0.39 -21.58
N PRO A 272 0.94 -0.63 -21.44
CA PRO A 272 0.77 -1.35 -20.18
C PRO A 272 2.07 -1.93 -19.59
N ALA A 273 2.99 -2.38 -20.43
CA ALA A 273 4.29 -2.87 -19.99
C ALA A 273 5.14 -1.74 -19.37
N ALA A 274 5.12 -0.54 -19.96
CA ALA A 274 5.78 0.64 -19.39
C ALA A 274 5.17 1.02 -18.04
N LEU A 275 3.83 1.02 -17.92
CA LEU A 275 3.14 1.24 -16.65
C LEU A 275 3.51 0.20 -15.60
N GLN A 276 3.61 -1.08 -15.99
CA GLN A 276 4.03 -2.15 -15.08
C GLN A 276 5.44 -1.88 -14.52
N ILE A 277 6.37 -1.46 -15.37
CA ILE A 277 7.75 -1.13 -14.96
C ILE A 277 7.76 0.07 -14.02
N LEU A 278 7.12 1.18 -14.39
CA LEU A 278 7.05 2.41 -13.58
C LEU A 278 6.44 2.16 -12.21
N LEU A 279 5.36 1.40 -12.15
CA LEU A 279 4.67 1.08 -10.91
C LEU A 279 5.37 -0.05 -10.13
N GLY A 280 6.19 -0.88 -10.75
CA GLY A 280 6.81 -2.05 -10.14
C GLY A 280 5.77 -3.08 -9.69
N HIS A 281 4.84 -3.44 -10.61
CA HIS A 281 3.87 -4.50 -10.40
C HIS A 281 4.49 -5.86 -10.75
N GLU A 282 4.24 -6.87 -9.91
CA GLU A 282 4.78 -8.22 -10.13
C GLU A 282 4.09 -8.95 -11.28
N SER A 283 2.85 -8.60 -11.58
CA SER A 283 2.10 -9.21 -12.68
C SER A 283 1.36 -8.16 -13.51
N LEU A 284 1.23 -8.44 -14.80
CA LEU A 284 0.39 -7.66 -15.73
C LEU A 284 -1.05 -7.57 -15.25
N HIS A 285 -1.56 -8.60 -14.58
CA HIS A 285 -2.93 -8.60 -14.02
C HIS A 285 -3.19 -7.45 -13.04
N THR A 286 -2.17 -6.93 -12.37
CA THR A 286 -2.30 -5.74 -11.52
C THR A 286 -2.35 -4.46 -12.36
N THR A 287 -1.70 -4.45 -13.51
CA THR A 287 -1.63 -3.31 -14.43
C THR A 287 -2.85 -3.27 -15.35
N THR A 288 -3.41 -4.41 -15.75
CA THR A 288 -4.63 -4.49 -16.57
C THR A 288 -5.86 -3.91 -15.89
N ARG A 289 -5.83 -3.68 -14.58
CA ARG A 289 -6.89 -2.94 -13.88
C ARG A 289 -6.98 -1.47 -14.30
N TYR A 290 -5.90 -0.89 -14.80
CA TYR A 290 -5.83 0.48 -15.28
C TYR A 290 -6.10 0.56 -16.79
N VAL A 291 -5.79 -0.51 -17.48
CA VAL A 291 -6.14 -0.67 -18.88
C VAL A 291 -7.56 -1.25 -18.91
N HIS A 292 -8.57 -0.43 -18.62
CA HIS A 292 -9.86 -0.68 -19.23
C HIS A 292 -9.60 -0.52 -20.73
N ALA A 293 -9.41 -1.66 -21.42
CA ALA A 293 -9.47 -1.68 -22.86
C ALA A 293 -10.88 -1.20 -23.20
N SER A 294 -11.07 0.12 -23.30
CA SER A 294 -12.22 0.65 -23.99
C SER A 294 -12.11 0.14 -25.41
N ASP A 295 -13.23 -0.23 -26.02
CA ASP A 295 -13.28 -0.57 -27.44
C ASP A 295 -12.54 0.48 -28.28
N ARG A 296 -12.56 1.72 -27.85
CA ARG A 296 -11.83 2.85 -28.43
C ARG A 296 -10.30 2.66 -28.41
N TYR A 297 -9.71 2.21 -27.29
CA TYR A 297 -8.27 1.95 -27.22
C TYR A 297 -7.85 0.76 -28.12
N ALA A 298 -8.67 -0.27 -28.18
CA ALA A 298 -8.46 -1.40 -29.08
C ALA A 298 -8.55 -0.97 -30.56
N GLU A 299 -9.54 -0.13 -30.90
CA GLU A 299 -9.71 0.45 -32.23
C GLU A 299 -8.54 1.36 -32.62
N GLU A 300 -8.14 2.29 -31.75
CA GLU A 300 -7.01 3.19 -31.99
C GLU A 300 -5.68 2.40 -32.12
N THR A 301 -5.49 1.35 -31.31
CA THR A 301 -4.32 0.46 -31.42
C THR A 301 -4.32 -0.27 -32.74
N GLN A 302 -5.45 -0.83 -33.16
CA GLN A 302 -5.58 -1.48 -34.45
C GLN A 302 -5.28 -0.52 -35.60
N ARG A 303 -5.90 0.68 -35.60
CA ARG A 303 -5.65 1.70 -36.62
C ARG A 303 -4.17 2.10 -36.70
N LYS A 304 -3.50 2.26 -35.53
CA LYS A 304 -2.11 2.71 -35.45
C LYS A 304 -1.09 1.65 -35.89
N TYR A 305 -1.34 0.39 -35.59
CA TYR A 305 -0.37 -0.69 -35.79
C TYR A 305 -0.74 -1.73 -36.82
N HIS A 306 -1.97 -1.67 -37.39
CA HIS A 306 -2.38 -2.60 -38.43
C HIS A 306 -1.60 -2.35 -39.72
N PRO A 307 -0.98 -3.40 -40.33
CA PRO A 307 -0.09 -3.19 -41.47
C PRO A 307 -0.77 -2.59 -42.70
N ARG A 308 -2.10 -2.71 -42.83
CA ARG A 308 -2.89 -2.12 -43.92
C ARG A 308 -3.48 -0.73 -43.62
N SER A 309 -3.36 -0.21 -42.40
CA SER A 309 -3.80 1.15 -42.11
C SER A 309 -2.85 2.24 -42.68
N ARG A 310 -1.71 1.83 -43.24
CA ARG A 310 -0.73 2.67 -43.92
C ARG A 310 -0.78 2.58 -45.45
N VAL A 311 -1.85 2.04 -46.04
CA VAL A 311 -2.05 2.16 -47.48
C VAL A 311 -2.49 3.59 -47.74
N SER A 312 -1.48 4.45 -47.91
CA SER A 312 -1.65 5.76 -48.53
C SER A 312 -2.25 5.50 -49.93
N GLY A 313 -3.31 6.21 -50.21
CA GLY A 313 -3.75 6.31 -51.57
C GLY A 313 -2.65 6.87 -52.47
N ASP A 314 -2.52 6.29 -53.61
CA ASP A 314 -1.93 6.93 -54.81
C ASP A 314 -2.66 8.24 -55.13
#